data_0e69052bf42e1d94e353ee052d6c60cb
#
_entry.id   0e69052bf42e1d94e353ee052d6c60cb
#
_cell.length_a   1.000
_cell.length_b   1.000
_cell.length_c   1.000
_cell.angle_alpha   90.00
_cell.angle_beta   90.00
_cell.angle_gamma   90.00
#
_symmetry.space_group_name_H-M   'P 1'
#
loop_
_entity.id
_entity.type
_entity.pdbx_description
1 polymer ?
#
loop_
_entity_poly.entity_id
_entity_poly.type
_entity_poly.pdbx_seq_one_letter_code
_entity_poly.pdbx_strand_id
1 'polypeptide(L)'
;ALRLLVASFDHETGIFETTELARAVAANFDGVMIDEYQDTSPLQDVCFAAVGRDDMFVVGDLKQSIYSFRGAKPEGFAKKRDVFRRIDLNKNFRSRKGVLDFANFVFSMIFSEEVGGVEYDDGERLNHGEKTPSEEARQTPDVEIDVLNAEYTEKLGTGSSADFCHVAGRISDLVENGDGERKYSYSDIAVLCADNLSCARVAKTLNSLNVPAYYESGGNIFESVCVRSAVAVLRALNDPYSDVDFYACMTCGVFDVEESDIAQ
;
A
#
# COMPACT_ATOMS: atom_id res chain seq x y z
N ALA A 1 -24.10 -4.15 -3.37
CA ALA A 1 -24.21 -4.38 -1.92
C ALA A 1 -25.22 -3.40 -1.30
N LEU A 2 -25.06 -2.07 -1.41
CA LEU A 2 -25.92 -1.09 -0.72
C LEU A 2 -27.42 -1.34 -0.94
N ARG A 3 -27.87 -1.50 -2.19
CA ARG A 3 -29.31 -1.77 -2.53
C ARG A 3 -29.87 -3.07 -1.95
N LEU A 4 -29.00 -3.98 -1.51
CA LEU A 4 -29.40 -5.23 -0.87
C LEU A 4 -29.51 -5.08 0.65
N LEU A 5 -28.77 -4.15 1.24
CA LEU A 5 -28.68 -3.98 2.69
C LEU A 5 -29.50 -2.79 3.21
N VAL A 6 -29.73 -1.77 2.39
CA VAL A 6 -30.40 -0.53 2.74
C VAL A 6 -31.69 -0.39 1.94
N ALA A 7 -32.82 -0.31 2.65
CA ALA A 7 -34.15 -0.15 2.06
C ALA A 7 -34.43 1.30 1.70
N SER A 8 -34.06 2.24 2.59
CA SER A 8 -34.18 3.67 2.39
C SER A 8 -32.98 4.39 3.01
N PHE A 9 -32.58 5.53 2.42
CA PHE A 9 -31.48 6.38 2.89
C PHE A 9 -31.86 7.84 2.75
N ASP A 10 -31.84 8.55 3.85
CA ASP A 10 -32.04 10.00 3.88
C ASP A 10 -30.66 10.70 3.76
N HIS A 11 -30.48 11.40 2.66
CA HIS A 11 -29.21 12.10 2.36
C HIS A 11 -28.95 13.33 3.24
N GLU A 12 -29.99 13.92 3.85
CA GLU A 12 -29.84 15.10 4.70
C GLU A 12 -29.44 14.72 6.12
N THR A 13 -30.05 13.70 6.67
CA THR A 13 -29.84 13.25 8.05
C THR A 13 -28.82 12.11 8.16
N GLY A 14 -28.52 11.41 7.06
CA GLY A 14 -27.71 10.20 7.06
C GLY A 14 -28.41 8.97 7.67
N ILE A 15 -29.68 9.09 8.02
CA ILE A 15 -30.48 7.99 8.59
C ILE A 15 -30.86 7.03 7.47
N PHE A 16 -30.80 5.74 7.73
CA PHE A 16 -31.19 4.69 6.80
C PHE A 16 -31.97 3.57 7.48
N GLU A 17 -32.79 2.88 6.69
CA GLU A 17 -33.49 1.68 7.13
C GLU A 17 -32.85 0.44 6.50
N THR A 18 -32.67 -0.59 7.31
CA THR A 18 -32.11 -1.86 6.86
C THR A 18 -33.16 -2.76 6.22
N THR A 19 -32.75 -3.52 5.19
CA THR A 19 -33.61 -4.56 4.60
C THR A 19 -33.74 -5.78 5.52
N GLU A 20 -34.69 -6.67 5.20
CA GLU A 20 -34.78 -7.97 5.88
C GLU A 20 -33.53 -8.81 5.67
N LEU A 21 -32.91 -8.73 4.47
CA LEU A 21 -31.65 -9.41 4.18
C LEU A 21 -30.52 -8.91 5.09
N ALA A 22 -30.39 -7.58 5.28
CA ALA A 22 -29.37 -7.03 6.18
C ALA A 22 -29.57 -7.53 7.62
N ARG A 23 -30.82 -7.55 8.10
CA ARG A 23 -31.13 -8.09 9.43
C ARG A 23 -30.82 -9.58 9.56
N ALA A 24 -31.14 -10.37 8.51
CA ALA A 24 -30.82 -11.78 8.48
C ALA A 24 -29.31 -12.05 8.46
N VAL A 25 -28.55 -11.24 7.70
CA VAL A 25 -27.07 -11.31 7.70
C VAL A 25 -26.52 -10.91 9.07
N ALA A 26 -26.97 -9.80 9.64
CA ALA A 26 -26.54 -9.30 10.97
C ALA A 26 -26.80 -10.32 12.08
N ALA A 27 -27.88 -11.11 11.98
CA ALA A 27 -28.21 -12.13 12.98
C ALA A 27 -27.20 -13.31 13.04
N ASN A 28 -26.32 -13.44 12.05
CA ASN A 28 -25.28 -14.47 12.03
C ASN A 28 -23.98 -14.04 12.78
N PHE A 29 -23.91 -12.79 13.23
CA PHE A 29 -22.73 -12.24 13.88
C PHE A 29 -23.09 -11.68 15.25
N ASP A 30 -22.23 -11.93 16.24
CA ASP A 30 -22.34 -11.34 17.57
C ASP A 30 -21.78 -9.91 17.61
N GLY A 31 -20.89 -9.56 16.68
CA GLY A 31 -20.33 -8.23 16.54
C GLY A 31 -19.54 -8.09 15.23
N VAL A 32 -19.26 -6.87 14.83
CA VAL A 32 -18.49 -6.53 13.63
C VAL A 32 -17.24 -5.73 14.01
N MET A 33 -16.08 -6.24 13.63
CA MET A 33 -14.79 -5.59 13.87
C MET A 33 -14.20 -5.14 12.53
N ILE A 34 -13.76 -3.88 12.46
CA ILE A 34 -13.23 -3.28 11.23
C ILE A 34 -11.90 -2.61 11.56
N ASP A 35 -10.86 -3.04 10.89
CA ASP A 35 -9.53 -2.45 10.96
C ASP A 35 -9.33 -1.42 9.85
N GLU A 36 -8.34 -0.53 10.02
CA GLU A 36 -8.01 0.56 9.07
C GLU A 36 -9.23 1.40 8.67
N TYR A 37 -10.07 1.73 9.67
CA TYR A 37 -11.35 2.37 9.40
C TYR A 37 -11.25 3.76 8.76
N GLN A 38 -10.12 4.46 8.91
CA GLN A 38 -9.85 5.75 8.25
C GLN A 38 -9.86 5.65 6.72
N ASP A 39 -9.69 4.44 6.17
CA ASP A 39 -9.69 4.20 4.72
C ASP A 39 -11.07 3.77 4.18
N THR A 40 -12.09 3.86 5.02
CA THR A 40 -13.46 3.50 4.68
C THR A 40 -14.14 4.60 3.86
N SER A 41 -14.77 4.22 2.75
CA SER A 41 -15.65 5.12 1.97
C SER A 41 -17.03 5.25 2.63
N PRO A 42 -17.78 6.34 2.40
CA PRO A 42 -19.14 6.50 2.94
C PRO A 42 -20.08 5.36 2.57
N LEU A 43 -19.89 4.77 1.39
CA LEU A 43 -20.68 3.62 0.96
C LEU A 43 -20.41 2.37 1.81
N GLN A 44 -19.13 2.11 2.11
CA GLN A 44 -18.73 1.01 2.98
C GLN A 44 -19.21 1.24 4.41
N ASP A 45 -19.10 2.49 4.91
CA ASP A 45 -19.55 2.86 6.25
C ASP A 45 -21.06 2.52 6.45
N VAL A 46 -21.92 2.89 5.50
CA VAL A 46 -23.33 2.55 5.54
C VAL A 46 -23.56 1.04 5.47
N CYS A 47 -22.80 0.31 4.63
CA CYS A 47 -22.89 -1.15 4.56
C CYS A 47 -22.49 -1.81 5.88
N PHE A 48 -21.42 -1.35 6.52
CA PHE A 48 -20.97 -1.85 7.82
C PHE A 48 -21.99 -1.56 8.92
N ALA A 49 -22.53 -0.33 8.96
CA ALA A 49 -23.56 0.04 9.90
C ALA A 49 -24.86 -0.77 9.73
N ALA A 50 -25.23 -1.11 8.47
CA ALA A 50 -26.41 -1.92 8.20
C ALA A 50 -26.30 -3.36 8.72
N VAL A 51 -25.08 -3.89 8.82
CA VAL A 51 -24.82 -5.27 9.29
C VAL A 51 -24.34 -5.27 10.76
N GLY A 52 -23.55 -4.26 11.17
CA GLY A 52 -22.92 -4.22 12.48
C GLY A 52 -23.86 -3.89 13.63
N ARG A 53 -25.01 -3.28 13.33
CA ARG A 53 -26.00 -2.86 14.36
C ARG A 53 -25.32 -1.97 15.42
N ASP A 54 -25.57 -2.26 16.71
CA ASP A 54 -24.99 -1.54 17.85
C ASP A 54 -23.66 -2.15 18.35
N ASP A 55 -23.27 -3.31 17.81
CA ASP A 55 -22.10 -4.07 18.24
C ASP A 55 -20.94 -3.95 17.22
N MET A 56 -20.48 -2.72 17.03
CA MET A 56 -19.34 -2.42 16.16
C MET A 56 -18.11 -2.04 16.95
N PHE A 57 -16.98 -2.63 16.58
CA PHE A 57 -15.65 -2.25 17.04
C PHE A 57 -14.81 -1.80 15.84
N VAL A 58 -14.34 -0.57 15.86
CA VAL A 58 -13.56 0.00 14.75
C VAL A 58 -12.18 0.42 15.25
N VAL A 59 -11.16 0.12 14.46
CA VAL A 59 -9.77 0.51 14.72
C VAL A 59 -9.26 1.33 13.55
N GLY A 60 -8.50 2.35 13.81
CA GLY A 60 -7.91 3.19 12.77
C GLY A 60 -7.05 4.31 13.34
N ASP A 61 -6.38 5.01 12.45
CA ASP A 61 -5.59 6.19 12.76
C ASP A 61 -5.78 7.24 11.65
N LEU A 62 -6.37 8.37 11.97
CA LEU A 62 -6.64 9.45 11.01
C LEU A 62 -5.39 9.91 10.28
N LYS A 63 -4.24 9.90 10.95
CA LYS A 63 -2.94 10.29 10.38
C LYS A 63 -2.44 9.33 9.28
N GLN A 64 -2.97 8.11 9.23
CA GLN A 64 -2.59 7.08 8.27
C GLN A 64 -3.56 6.99 7.08
N SER A 65 -4.53 7.90 6.97
CA SER A 65 -5.47 7.91 5.84
C SER A 65 -4.75 8.33 4.55
N ILE A 66 -4.58 7.37 3.63
CA ILE A 66 -3.88 7.57 2.36
C ILE A 66 -4.75 7.20 1.14
N TYR A 67 -6.01 6.80 1.34
CA TYR A 67 -6.90 6.32 0.27
C TYR A 67 -8.02 7.29 -0.11
N SER A 68 -7.84 8.60 0.10
CA SER A 68 -8.80 9.63 -0.31
C SER A 68 -9.11 9.56 -1.82
N PHE A 69 -8.11 9.25 -2.65
CA PHE A 69 -8.26 9.06 -4.10
C PHE A 69 -9.13 7.83 -4.48
N ARG A 70 -9.37 6.91 -3.54
CA ARG A 70 -10.33 5.79 -3.67
C ARG A 70 -11.68 6.09 -3.04
N GLY A 71 -11.91 7.32 -2.60
CA GLY A 71 -13.15 7.75 -1.97
C GLY A 71 -13.24 7.50 -0.47
N ALA A 72 -12.13 7.18 0.19
CA ALA A 72 -12.07 7.14 1.65
C ALA A 72 -12.37 8.53 2.22
N LYS A 73 -13.06 8.55 3.35
CA LYS A 73 -13.48 9.78 4.06
C LYS A 73 -13.13 9.64 5.53
N PRO A 74 -11.92 10.09 5.95
CA PRO A 74 -11.48 9.98 7.35
C PRO A 74 -12.38 10.73 8.32
N GLU A 75 -13.16 11.74 7.84
CA GLU A 75 -14.15 12.46 8.65
C GLU A 75 -15.26 11.52 9.19
N GLY A 76 -15.54 10.41 8.49
CA GLY A 76 -16.46 9.38 8.97
C GLY A 76 -15.93 8.70 10.24
N PHE A 77 -14.63 8.40 10.27
CA PHE A 77 -13.98 7.86 11.46
C PHE A 77 -13.88 8.90 12.58
N ALA A 78 -13.54 10.15 12.26
CA ALA A 78 -13.51 11.24 13.23
C ALA A 78 -14.85 11.39 13.98
N LYS A 79 -15.98 11.38 13.25
CA LYS A 79 -17.33 11.44 13.86
C LYS A 79 -17.61 10.26 14.80
N LYS A 80 -17.12 9.06 14.50
CA LYS A 80 -17.29 7.89 15.37
C LYS A 80 -16.49 8.01 16.67
N ARG A 81 -15.35 8.70 16.67
CA ARG A 81 -14.57 9.00 17.89
C ARG A 81 -15.39 9.77 18.93
N ASP A 82 -16.34 10.59 18.47
CA ASP A 82 -17.18 11.40 19.36
C ASP A 82 -18.40 10.62 19.91
N VAL A 83 -18.85 9.60 19.20
CA VAL A 83 -20.08 8.84 19.51
C VAL A 83 -19.77 7.52 20.21
N PHE A 84 -18.71 6.84 19.83
CA PHE A 84 -18.33 5.52 20.34
C PHE A 84 -17.48 5.66 21.62
N ARG A 85 -17.47 4.59 22.44
CA ARG A 85 -16.50 4.48 23.52
C ARG A 85 -15.09 4.43 22.91
N ARG A 86 -14.31 5.49 23.13
CA ARG A 86 -12.95 5.63 22.61
C ARG A 86 -11.94 4.93 23.52
N ILE A 87 -10.97 4.23 22.90
CA ILE A 87 -9.78 3.67 23.54
C ILE A 87 -8.58 4.10 22.70
N ASP A 88 -7.66 4.85 23.31
CA ASP A 88 -6.45 5.32 22.62
C ASP A 88 -5.28 4.37 22.86
N LEU A 89 -4.66 3.92 21.77
CA LEU A 89 -3.46 3.08 21.77
C LEU A 89 -2.26 3.96 21.40
N ASN A 90 -1.75 4.72 22.34
CA ASN A 90 -0.70 5.70 22.13
C ASN A 90 0.73 5.15 22.26
N LYS A 91 0.90 3.86 22.62
CA LYS A 91 2.22 3.23 22.73
C LYS A 91 2.54 2.40 21.51
N ASN A 92 3.67 2.70 20.88
CA ASN A 92 4.21 1.95 19.75
C ASN A 92 5.30 0.98 20.24
N PHE A 93 5.12 -0.32 20.00
CA PHE A 93 6.05 -1.39 20.34
C PHE A 93 6.75 -1.98 19.11
N ARG A 94 6.48 -1.43 17.92
CA ARG A 94 7.03 -1.88 16.62
C ARG A 94 8.33 -1.16 16.29
N SER A 95 8.33 0.15 16.43
CA SER A 95 9.40 1.02 15.97
C SER A 95 10.32 1.43 17.11
N ARG A 96 11.57 1.72 16.79
CA ARG A 96 12.54 2.27 17.73
C ARG A 96 12.19 3.72 18.08
N LYS A 97 12.68 4.17 19.21
CA LYS A 97 12.38 5.52 19.73
C LYS A 97 12.81 6.62 18.76
N GLY A 98 14.02 6.56 18.19
CA GLY A 98 14.49 7.57 17.24
C GLY A 98 13.66 7.67 15.96
N VAL A 99 13.11 6.54 15.48
CA VAL A 99 12.16 6.56 14.35
C VAL A 99 10.88 7.29 14.72
N LEU A 100 10.34 7.03 15.93
CA LEU A 100 9.13 7.69 16.41
C LEU A 100 9.37 9.18 16.69
N ASP A 101 10.50 9.54 17.27
CA ASP A 101 10.88 10.93 17.53
C ASP A 101 11.00 11.71 16.21
N PHE A 102 11.60 11.11 15.19
CA PHE A 102 11.70 11.70 13.86
C PHE A 102 10.32 11.88 13.22
N ALA A 103 9.46 10.85 13.26
CA ALA A 103 8.09 10.94 12.77
C ALA A 103 7.29 12.03 13.48
N ASN A 104 7.35 12.08 14.82
CA ASN A 104 6.73 13.12 15.63
C ASN A 104 7.23 14.52 15.24
N PHE A 105 8.55 14.67 15.03
CA PHE A 105 9.15 15.94 14.61
C PHE A 105 8.60 16.40 13.25
N VAL A 106 8.62 15.53 12.24
CA VAL A 106 8.13 15.85 10.91
C VAL A 106 6.63 16.17 10.95
N PHE A 107 5.84 15.34 11.60
CA PHE A 107 4.38 15.51 11.64
C PHE A 107 3.97 16.76 12.41
N SER A 108 4.69 17.14 13.48
CA SER A 108 4.42 18.41 14.17
C SER A 108 4.65 19.66 13.31
N MET A 109 5.39 19.54 12.20
CA MET A 109 5.64 20.64 11.26
C MET A 109 4.64 20.69 10.10
N ILE A 110 4.10 19.54 9.68
CA ILE A 110 3.32 19.44 8.44
C ILE A 110 1.83 19.16 8.67
N PHE A 111 1.44 18.56 9.79
CA PHE A 111 0.04 18.29 10.08
C PHE A 111 -0.65 19.50 10.71
N SER A 112 -1.84 19.82 10.22
CA SER A 112 -2.80 20.77 10.76
C SER A 112 -4.21 20.33 10.36
N GLU A 113 -5.26 20.95 10.90
CA GLU A 113 -6.64 20.70 10.45
C GLU A 113 -6.80 20.91 8.94
N GLU A 114 -6.09 21.90 8.35
CA GLU A 114 -6.13 22.17 6.91
C GLU A 114 -5.33 21.15 6.10
N VAL A 115 -4.21 20.67 6.67
CA VAL A 115 -3.30 19.72 6.01
C VAL A 115 -3.28 18.44 6.82
N GLY A 116 -4.02 17.43 6.37
CA GLY A 116 -4.11 16.13 7.04
C GLY A 116 -5.36 15.93 7.89
N GLY A 117 -6.16 17.00 8.12
CA GLY A 117 -7.46 16.91 8.80
C GLY A 117 -7.39 16.64 10.32
N VAL A 118 -6.19 16.79 10.91
CA VAL A 118 -5.93 16.54 12.34
C VAL A 118 -4.88 17.51 12.85
N GLU A 119 -5.14 18.18 13.99
CA GLU A 119 -4.06 18.84 14.73
C GLU A 119 -3.13 17.81 15.38
N TYR A 120 -1.83 17.99 15.19
CA TYR A 120 -0.84 17.07 15.75
C TYR A 120 -0.42 17.51 17.14
N ASP A 121 -1.28 17.23 18.13
CA ASP A 121 -1.06 17.53 19.53
C ASP A 121 -0.39 16.37 20.30
N ASP A 122 -0.28 16.52 21.62
CA ASP A 122 0.31 15.48 22.48
C ASP A 122 -0.53 14.19 22.52
N GLY A 123 -1.83 14.26 22.21
CA GLY A 123 -2.73 13.10 22.13
C GLY A 123 -2.48 12.26 20.87
N GLU A 124 -1.99 12.90 19.80
CA GLU A 124 -1.70 12.25 18.51
C GLU A 124 -0.25 11.79 18.39
N ARG A 125 0.64 12.16 19.34
CA ARG A 125 2.05 11.76 19.31
C ARG A 125 2.24 10.27 19.52
N LEU A 126 3.21 9.72 18.81
CA LEU A 126 3.64 8.34 18.95
C LEU A 126 4.57 8.21 20.16
N ASN A 127 4.23 7.37 21.11
CA ASN A 127 5.01 7.13 22.32
C ASN A 127 5.67 5.75 22.24
N HIS A 128 6.96 5.69 22.53
CA HIS A 128 7.69 4.43 22.55
C HIS A 128 7.22 3.51 23.69
N GLY A 129 6.95 2.25 23.38
CA GLY A 129 6.65 1.22 24.37
C GLY A 129 7.92 0.50 24.82
N GLU A 130 8.20 0.48 26.11
CA GLU A 130 9.45 0.04 26.76
C GLU A 130 9.77 -1.48 26.61
N LYS A 131 9.73 -2.06 25.41
CA LYS A 131 10.11 -3.46 25.19
C LYS A 131 11.45 -3.68 24.51
N THR A 132 12.14 -2.62 24.08
CA THR A 132 13.48 -2.71 23.48
C THR A 132 14.58 -2.49 24.51
N PRO A 133 15.70 -3.23 24.43
CA PRO A 133 16.86 -3.00 25.30
C PRO A 133 17.35 -1.55 25.17
N SER A 134 17.88 -1.01 26.25
CA SER A 134 18.30 0.39 26.43
C SER A 134 19.02 0.96 25.20
N GLU A 135 18.50 2.07 24.69
CA GLU A 135 19.06 2.86 23.59
C GLU A 135 20.38 3.56 23.93
N GLU A 136 20.84 3.47 25.20
CA GLU A 136 21.98 4.20 25.73
C GLU A 136 23.36 3.77 25.17
N ALA A 137 23.42 2.72 24.35
CA ALA A 137 24.68 2.18 23.83
C ALA A 137 24.85 2.27 22.31
N ARG A 138 23.95 2.94 21.56
CA ARG A 138 24.02 2.93 20.09
C ARG A 138 24.98 3.96 19.52
N GLN A 139 25.82 3.50 18.60
CA GLN A 139 26.72 4.36 17.83
C GLN A 139 26.14 4.83 16.49
N THR A 140 25.04 4.19 16.05
CA THR A 140 24.40 4.47 14.75
C THR A 140 23.05 5.17 14.93
N PRO A 141 22.70 6.14 14.07
CA PRO A 141 21.41 6.81 14.12
C PRO A 141 20.27 5.85 13.71
N ASP A 142 19.09 6.01 14.33
CA ASP A 142 17.88 5.27 13.93
C ASP A 142 17.30 5.76 12.60
N VAL A 143 17.61 6.99 12.18
CA VAL A 143 17.16 7.62 10.94
C VAL A 143 18.32 8.32 10.28
N GLU A 144 18.49 8.08 8.99
CA GLU A 144 19.48 8.75 8.12
C GLU A 144 18.74 9.46 6.99
N ILE A 145 19.22 10.62 6.59
CA ILE A 145 18.70 11.39 5.45
C ILE A 145 19.86 11.67 4.50
N ASP A 146 19.80 11.07 3.33
CA ASP A 146 20.80 11.26 2.29
C ASP A 146 20.29 12.27 1.25
N VAL A 147 21.06 13.33 1.05
CA VAL A 147 20.77 14.36 0.04
C VAL A 147 21.76 14.23 -1.11
N LEU A 148 21.25 13.82 -2.27
CA LEU A 148 22.03 13.65 -3.48
C LEU A 148 21.99 14.92 -4.32
N ASN A 149 23.15 15.43 -4.78
CA ASN A 149 23.19 16.53 -5.71
C ASN A 149 23.17 16.06 -7.18
N ALA A 150 22.76 16.94 -8.11
CA ALA A 150 22.62 16.61 -9.52
C ALA A 150 23.93 16.17 -10.21
N GLU A 151 25.10 16.67 -9.76
CA GLU A 151 26.40 16.30 -10.32
C GLU A 151 26.78 14.84 -10.03
N TYR A 152 26.24 14.27 -8.94
CA TYR A 152 26.43 12.86 -8.60
C TYR A 152 25.67 11.95 -9.57
N THR A 153 24.54 12.44 -10.11
CA THR A 153 23.68 11.68 -11.03
C THR A 153 24.32 11.49 -12.41
N GLU A 154 25.09 12.47 -12.91
CA GLU A 154 25.74 12.40 -14.22
C GLU A 154 26.93 11.43 -14.27
N LYS A 155 27.60 11.22 -13.14
CA LYS A 155 28.81 10.36 -13.06
C LYS A 155 28.50 8.87 -13.09
N LEU A 156 27.29 8.44 -12.77
CA LEU A 156 26.94 7.01 -12.68
C LEU A 156 26.63 6.36 -14.03
N GLY A 157 26.45 7.13 -15.12
CA GLY A 157 26.46 6.63 -16.52
C GLY A 157 25.51 5.47 -16.87
N THR A 158 24.78 4.99 -15.91
CA THR A 158 23.80 3.91 -16.04
C THR A 158 22.46 4.56 -16.32
N GLY A 159 21.71 4.19 -17.29
CA GLY A 159 20.35 4.69 -17.52
C GLY A 159 19.37 4.47 -16.36
N SER A 160 19.91 4.25 -15.18
CA SER A 160 19.24 4.12 -13.89
C SER A 160 19.37 5.44 -13.12
N SER A 161 18.35 5.82 -12.41
CA SER A 161 18.34 6.99 -11.53
C SER A 161 19.43 6.85 -10.45
N ALA A 162 20.17 7.92 -10.15
CA ALA A 162 21.30 7.86 -9.21
C ALA A 162 20.87 7.56 -7.79
N ASP A 163 19.65 7.98 -7.42
CA ASP A 163 19.02 7.64 -6.15
C ASP A 163 18.87 6.12 -6.02
N PHE A 164 18.46 5.41 -7.07
CA PHE A 164 18.34 3.95 -7.04
C PHE A 164 19.70 3.24 -6.91
N CYS A 165 20.73 3.77 -7.55
CA CYS A 165 22.09 3.27 -7.40
C CYS A 165 22.62 3.51 -5.98
N HIS A 166 22.33 4.68 -5.38
CA HIS A 166 22.69 4.99 -4.02
C HIS A 166 22.00 4.03 -3.03
N VAL A 167 20.70 3.80 -3.20
CA VAL A 167 19.94 2.81 -2.40
C VAL A 167 20.55 1.42 -2.51
N ALA A 168 20.97 0.98 -3.72
CA ALA A 168 21.64 -0.30 -3.90
C ALA A 168 22.96 -0.40 -3.12
N GLY A 169 23.77 0.66 -3.19
CA GLY A 169 25.01 0.74 -2.42
C GLY A 169 24.80 0.68 -0.91
N ARG A 170 23.79 1.42 -0.41
CA ARG A 170 23.46 1.41 1.02
C ARG A 170 22.93 0.05 1.50
N ILE A 171 22.11 -0.62 0.69
CA ILE A 171 21.64 -1.98 0.99
C ILE A 171 22.80 -2.96 1.05
N SER A 172 23.71 -2.92 0.06
CA SER A 172 24.91 -3.79 0.04
C SER A 172 25.77 -3.56 1.27
N ASP A 173 26.01 -2.31 1.65
CA ASP A 173 26.77 -1.96 2.84
C ASP A 173 26.15 -2.52 4.12
N LEU A 174 24.83 -2.38 4.31
CA LEU A 174 24.12 -2.92 5.45
C LEU A 174 24.18 -4.47 5.53
N VAL A 175 24.18 -5.14 4.39
CA VAL A 175 24.25 -6.61 4.34
C VAL A 175 25.69 -7.10 4.57
N GLU A 176 26.68 -6.41 4.01
CA GLU A 176 28.10 -6.79 4.14
C GLU A 176 28.68 -6.42 5.49
N ASN A 177 28.45 -5.20 5.93
CA ASN A 177 29.10 -4.58 7.10
C ASN A 177 28.16 -4.47 8.31
N GLY A 178 26.84 -4.43 8.10
CA GLY A 178 25.86 -4.19 9.14
C GLY A 178 25.77 -2.71 9.54
N ASP A 179 25.12 -2.45 10.66
CA ASP A 179 24.97 -1.10 11.24
C ASP A 179 25.83 -0.89 12.52
N GLY A 180 26.79 -1.77 12.74
CA GLY A 180 27.62 -1.77 13.97
C GLY A 180 27.00 -2.59 15.12
N GLU A 181 25.73 -2.94 15.06
CA GLU A 181 25.04 -3.77 16.06
C GLU A 181 24.70 -5.15 15.52
N ARG A 182 24.18 -5.20 14.30
CA ARG A 182 23.83 -6.46 13.62
C ARG A 182 24.14 -6.41 12.12
N LYS A 183 24.27 -7.58 11.54
CA LYS A 183 24.22 -7.74 10.08
C LYS A 183 22.78 -7.97 9.65
N TYR A 184 22.47 -7.46 8.47
CA TYR A 184 21.15 -7.59 7.84
C TYR A 184 21.23 -8.64 6.73
N SER A 185 20.11 -9.30 6.47
CA SER A 185 19.86 -10.03 5.24
C SER A 185 19.04 -9.16 4.29
N TYR A 186 19.03 -9.45 3.00
CA TYR A 186 18.20 -8.73 2.04
C TYR A 186 16.71 -8.76 2.42
N SER A 187 16.24 -9.84 3.05
CA SER A 187 14.86 -9.99 3.51
C SER A 187 14.48 -9.10 4.70
N ASP A 188 15.46 -8.52 5.38
CA ASP A 188 15.22 -7.58 6.51
C ASP A 188 15.00 -6.14 6.03
N ILE A 189 15.17 -5.86 4.73
CA ILE A 189 15.20 -4.51 4.17
C ILE A 189 14.01 -4.34 3.22
N ALA A 190 13.27 -3.25 3.39
CA ALA A 190 12.19 -2.85 2.49
C ALA A 190 12.47 -1.47 1.90
N VAL A 191 12.21 -1.30 0.61
CA VAL A 191 12.29 -0.01 -0.09
C VAL A 191 10.87 0.46 -0.40
N LEU A 192 10.50 1.62 0.13
CA LEU A 192 9.21 2.24 -0.11
C LEU A 192 9.35 3.33 -1.18
N CYS A 193 8.43 3.34 -2.14
CA CYS A 193 8.38 4.33 -3.21
C CYS A 193 7.01 5.01 -3.25
N ALA A 194 6.94 6.17 -3.88
CA ALA A 194 5.69 6.93 -4.00
C ALA A 194 4.66 6.27 -4.94
N ASP A 195 5.12 5.47 -5.91
CA ASP A 195 4.26 4.84 -6.92
C ASP A 195 4.81 3.48 -7.39
N ASN A 196 3.92 2.69 -8.00
CA ASN A 196 4.23 1.34 -8.48
C ASN A 196 5.28 1.32 -9.60
N LEU A 197 5.34 2.37 -10.44
CA LEU A 197 6.31 2.45 -11.51
C LEU A 197 7.73 2.64 -10.93
N SER A 198 7.85 3.46 -9.91
CA SER A 198 9.09 3.65 -9.16
C SER A 198 9.53 2.36 -8.46
N CYS A 199 8.61 1.61 -7.84
CA CYS A 199 8.90 0.29 -7.27
C CYS A 199 9.48 -0.68 -8.31
N ALA A 200 8.87 -0.75 -9.49
CA ALA A 200 9.34 -1.61 -10.57
C ALA A 200 10.75 -1.21 -11.08
N ARG A 201 10.99 0.11 -11.20
CA ARG A 201 12.29 0.64 -11.63
C ARG A 201 13.38 0.37 -10.59
N VAL A 202 13.09 0.61 -9.32
CA VAL A 202 14.02 0.30 -8.22
C VAL A 202 14.35 -1.18 -8.21
N ALA A 203 13.36 -2.07 -8.21
CA ALA A 203 13.58 -3.51 -8.20
C ALA A 203 14.44 -3.97 -9.41
N LYS A 204 14.18 -3.41 -10.60
CA LYS A 204 14.99 -3.69 -11.80
C LYS A 204 16.44 -3.22 -11.61
N THR A 205 16.65 -2.02 -11.07
CA THR A 205 17.99 -1.47 -10.83
C THR A 205 18.75 -2.29 -9.81
N LEU A 206 18.12 -2.61 -8.66
CA LEU A 206 18.71 -3.43 -7.61
C LEU A 206 19.17 -4.79 -8.17
N ASN A 207 18.31 -5.49 -8.89
CA ASN A 207 18.66 -6.79 -9.52
C ASN A 207 19.79 -6.66 -10.56
N SER A 208 19.85 -5.56 -11.32
CA SER A 208 20.95 -5.32 -12.27
C SER A 208 22.30 -5.07 -11.60
N LEU A 209 22.27 -4.62 -10.34
CA LEU A 209 23.44 -4.40 -9.48
C LEU A 209 23.72 -5.59 -8.53
N ASN A 210 23.14 -6.75 -8.79
CA ASN A 210 23.25 -7.96 -7.98
C ASN A 210 22.74 -7.83 -6.53
N VAL A 211 21.86 -6.86 -6.26
CA VAL A 211 21.10 -6.76 -5.02
C VAL A 211 19.75 -7.42 -5.26
N PRO A 212 19.48 -8.63 -4.71
CA PRO A 212 18.26 -9.35 -4.97
C PRO A 212 17.07 -8.58 -4.40
N ALA A 213 16.14 -8.21 -5.27
CA ALA A 213 14.94 -7.47 -4.92
C ALA A 213 13.71 -8.09 -5.58
N TYR A 214 12.63 -8.12 -4.83
CA TYR A 214 11.32 -8.57 -5.29
C TYR A 214 10.33 -7.41 -5.19
N TYR A 215 9.53 -7.24 -6.23
CA TYR A 215 8.42 -6.32 -6.26
C TYR A 215 7.18 -7.07 -6.75
N GLU A 216 6.17 -7.13 -5.89
CA GLU A 216 4.87 -7.68 -6.24
C GLU A 216 4.09 -6.66 -7.06
N SER A 217 4.26 -6.74 -8.38
CA SER A 217 3.41 -5.97 -9.27
C SER A 217 2.00 -6.55 -9.20
N GLY A 218 1.01 -5.74 -8.85
CA GLY A 218 -0.39 -6.07 -9.08
C GLY A 218 -0.71 -6.15 -10.57
N GLY A 219 0.28 -6.50 -11.40
CA GLY A 219 0.19 -6.64 -12.85
C GLY A 219 -0.84 -7.70 -13.19
N ASN A 220 -1.70 -7.36 -14.11
CA ASN A 220 -2.63 -8.30 -14.70
C ASN A 220 -1.82 -9.46 -15.30
N ILE A 221 -2.00 -10.67 -14.79
CA ILE A 221 -1.33 -11.87 -15.28
C ILE A 221 -1.50 -12.03 -16.81
N PHE A 222 -2.58 -11.49 -17.36
CA PHE A 222 -2.86 -11.47 -18.81
C PHE A 222 -1.97 -10.51 -19.60
N GLU A 223 -1.17 -9.66 -18.95
CA GLU A 223 -0.16 -8.82 -19.61
C GLU A 223 1.18 -9.54 -19.79
N SER A 224 1.40 -10.64 -19.10
CA SER A 224 2.56 -11.51 -19.29
C SER A 224 2.60 -12.02 -20.73
N VAL A 225 3.78 -11.94 -21.35
CA VAL A 225 3.99 -12.43 -22.74
C VAL A 225 3.54 -13.89 -22.87
N CYS A 226 3.94 -14.74 -21.93
CA CYS A 226 3.57 -16.17 -21.96
C CYS A 226 2.05 -16.40 -21.91
N VAL A 227 1.34 -15.63 -21.06
CA VAL A 227 -0.12 -15.74 -20.93
C VAL A 227 -0.81 -15.18 -22.18
N ARG A 228 -0.34 -14.05 -22.71
CA ARG A 228 -0.86 -13.49 -23.97
C ARG A 228 -0.68 -14.46 -25.14
N SER A 229 0.47 -15.10 -25.25
CA SER A 229 0.72 -16.14 -26.26
C SER A 229 -0.25 -17.32 -26.09
N ALA A 230 -0.42 -17.83 -24.88
CA ALA A 230 -1.36 -18.90 -24.60
C ALA A 230 -2.81 -18.50 -24.94
N VAL A 231 -3.21 -17.28 -24.58
CA VAL A 231 -4.56 -16.75 -24.90
C VAL A 231 -4.74 -16.58 -26.41
N ALA A 232 -3.72 -16.11 -27.15
CA ALA A 232 -3.78 -16.00 -28.62
C ALA A 232 -4.00 -17.36 -29.27
N VAL A 233 -3.27 -18.40 -28.85
CA VAL A 233 -3.45 -19.78 -29.33
C VAL A 233 -4.87 -20.28 -29.03
N LEU A 234 -5.36 -20.09 -27.79
CA LEU A 234 -6.70 -20.54 -27.42
C LEU A 234 -7.81 -19.82 -28.19
N ARG A 235 -7.65 -18.53 -28.49
CA ARG A 235 -8.61 -17.76 -29.29
C ARG A 235 -8.65 -18.26 -30.72
N ALA A 236 -7.49 -18.47 -31.35
CA ALA A 236 -7.42 -19.01 -32.71
C ALA A 236 -8.01 -20.43 -32.82
N LEU A 237 -7.88 -21.26 -31.78
CA LEU A 237 -8.52 -22.58 -31.72
C LEU A 237 -10.04 -22.47 -31.54
N ASN A 238 -10.52 -21.49 -30.81
CA ASN A 238 -11.95 -21.27 -30.57
C ASN A 238 -12.67 -20.70 -31.79
N ASP A 239 -12.00 -19.79 -32.53
CA ASP A 239 -12.50 -19.22 -33.78
C ASP A 239 -11.39 -19.21 -34.85
N PRO A 240 -11.28 -20.31 -35.62
CA PRO A 240 -10.27 -20.43 -36.67
C PRO A 240 -10.48 -19.48 -37.87
N TYR A 241 -11.64 -18.81 -37.95
CA TYR A 241 -11.99 -17.89 -39.03
C TYR A 241 -11.75 -16.42 -38.69
N SER A 242 -11.31 -16.14 -37.46
CA SER A 242 -10.89 -14.80 -37.04
C SER A 242 -9.46 -14.53 -37.52
N ASP A 243 -9.32 -13.72 -38.56
CA ASP A 243 -8.01 -13.35 -39.10
C ASP A 243 -7.12 -12.67 -38.05
N VAL A 244 -7.72 -11.88 -37.13
CA VAL A 244 -7.02 -11.17 -36.05
C VAL A 244 -6.46 -12.15 -35.02
N ASP A 245 -7.26 -13.13 -34.59
CA ASP A 245 -6.83 -14.11 -33.61
C ASP A 245 -5.83 -15.10 -34.20
N PHE A 246 -6.02 -15.45 -35.49
CA PHE A 246 -5.09 -16.29 -36.24
C PHE A 246 -3.73 -15.60 -36.38
N TYR A 247 -3.70 -14.33 -36.82
CA TYR A 247 -2.47 -13.55 -36.92
C TYR A 247 -1.76 -13.41 -35.56
N ALA A 248 -2.50 -13.09 -34.51
CA ALA A 248 -1.97 -13.00 -33.15
C ALA A 248 -1.40 -14.34 -32.67
N CYS A 249 -2.01 -15.46 -33.03
CA CYS A 249 -1.51 -16.80 -32.74
C CYS A 249 -0.19 -17.08 -33.45
N MET A 250 -0.10 -16.78 -34.75
CA MET A 250 1.10 -17.05 -35.54
C MET A 250 2.28 -16.18 -35.13
N THR A 251 2.04 -14.94 -34.69
CA THR A 251 3.08 -13.97 -34.26
C THR A 251 3.42 -13.99 -32.78
N CYS A 252 2.76 -14.83 -31.98
CA CYS A 252 2.93 -14.85 -30.52
C CYS A 252 4.25 -15.48 -30.01
N GLY A 253 5.12 -15.95 -30.91
CA GLY A 253 6.41 -16.55 -30.59
C GLY A 253 6.34 -18.00 -30.09
N VAL A 254 5.19 -18.66 -30.15
CA VAL A 254 5.01 -20.09 -29.85
C VAL A 254 5.34 -20.92 -31.10
N PHE A 255 5.08 -20.38 -32.27
CA PHE A 255 5.37 -20.96 -33.54
C PHE A 255 6.56 -20.22 -34.18
N ASP A 256 7.44 -20.96 -34.83
CA ASP A 256 8.61 -20.41 -35.51
C ASP A 256 8.22 -19.94 -36.94
N VAL A 257 7.41 -18.85 -36.96
CA VAL A 257 6.89 -18.28 -38.22
C VAL A 257 7.35 -16.84 -38.32
N GLU A 258 7.98 -16.48 -39.44
CA GLU A 258 8.37 -15.10 -39.72
C GLU A 258 7.16 -14.30 -40.26
N GLU A 259 7.08 -13.00 -39.90
CA GLU A 259 5.97 -12.13 -40.36
C GLU A 259 5.86 -12.08 -41.87
N SER A 260 6.98 -12.23 -42.59
CA SER A 260 7.05 -12.32 -44.04
C SER A 260 6.30 -13.53 -44.64
N ASP A 261 6.18 -14.61 -43.86
CA ASP A 261 5.52 -15.85 -44.34
C ASP A 261 3.99 -15.78 -44.16
N ILE A 262 3.53 -14.90 -43.29
CA ILE A 262 2.10 -14.70 -43.03
C ILE A 262 1.47 -13.75 -44.05
N ALA A 263 2.28 -12.91 -44.71
CA ALA A 263 1.83 -11.91 -45.69
C ALA A 263 1.63 -12.47 -47.12
N GLN A 264 1.89 -13.74 -47.35
CA GLN A 264 1.65 -14.45 -48.63
C GLN A 264 0.34 -15.25 -48.56
#